data_e25911059e4237785c959e19c03847ba
#
_entry.id   e25911059e4237785c959e19c03847ba
#
_cell.length_a   1.000
_cell.length_b   1.000
_cell.length_c   1.000
_cell.angle_alpha   90.00
_cell.angle_beta   90.00
_cell.angle_gamma   90.00
#
_symmetry.space_group_name_H-M   'P 1'
#
loop_
_entity.id
_entity.type
_entity.pdbx_description
1 polymer ?
#
loop_
_entity_poly.entity_id
_entity_poly.type
_entity_poly.pdbx_seq_one_letter_code
_entity_poly.pdbx_strand_id
1 'polypeptide(L)'
;MTYLDYQATTPLAPEALAAMLPLLEINFANPHSAHAPGRAARAAVEVARDEVAGLLPPGGKVSFTSGATEALNWAIKGSMGGIVTIATEHAAVLDTVAAEARKGREVTVLPVGPEGLVDLAAAREAIKPGVGLVAAMLVNNEIGVIQPVEELAHLAHQAGALFLCDAVQGYGRVRMPDGCDLIAVSAHKIHGPKGVGALWIRDGVTIEPLMHGGGQEPAGRSGTLSPALCAGFGAAAKLAKQRFGADHAHVEQLYRAALSRIAGDWVLNGAQEDRYRGNLNLRHDGLDVARLMSDLRDVAFSAGSACASGSGRPSHVLAAIGLSDAEARSSIRIGFGRYTSEDELLHAIDRIVAAARAQSRAA
;
A
#
# COMPACT_ATOMS: atom_id res chain seq x y z
N MET A 1 11.01 -22.70 -1.67
CA MET A 1 10.48 -21.68 -0.73
C MET A 1 9.23 -21.08 -1.35
N THR A 2 8.10 -21.22 -0.69
CA THR A 2 6.83 -20.60 -1.13
C THR A 2 6.71 -19.20 -0.56
N TYR A 3 6.56 -18.17 -1.42
CA TYR A 3 6.51 -16.78 -0.99
C TYR A 3 5.05 -16.29 -0.92
N LEU A 4 4.55 -16.06 0.29
CA LEU A 4 3.18 -15.63 0.59
C LEU A 4 3.14 -14.34 1.44
N ASP A 5 3.98 -13.36 1.09
CA ASP A 5 4.05 -12.06 1.78
C ASP A 5 3.97 -10.87 0.79
N TYR A 6 3.05 -10.94 -0.15
CA TYR A 6 2.87 -9.96 -1.25
C TYR A 6 2.47 -8.56 -0.75
N GLN A 7 1.96 -8.41 0.47
CA GLN A 7 1.70 -7.11 1.07
C GLN A 7 2.97 -6.44 1.58
N ALA A 8 4.01 -7.20 1.93
CA ALA A 8 5.31 -6.62 2.30
C ALA A 8 6.09 -6.16 1.06
N THR A 9 6.21 -7.00 0.04
CA THR A 9 6.80 -6.70 -1.27
C THR A 9 6.40 -7.77 -2.29
N THR A 10 6.51 -7.48 -3.57
CA THR A 10 6.24 -8.46 -4.62
C THR A 10 7.53 -8.84 -5.37
N PRO A 11 7.61 -10.03 -5.98
CA PRO A 11 8.68 -10.37 -6.91
C PRO A 11 8.77 -9.33 -8.04
N LEU A 12 9.99 -8.96 -8.45
CA LEU A 12 10.19 -8.06 -9.59
C LEU A 12 9.74 -8.73 -10.87
N ALA A 13 8.91 -8.06 -11.67
CA ALA A 13 8.48 -8.56 -12.96
C ALA A 13 9.67 -8.64 -13.95
N PRO A 14 9.77 -9.70 -14.77
CA PRO A 14 10.81 -9.79 -15.81
C PRO A 14 10.83 -8.57 -16.75
N GLU A 15 9.65 -8.04 -17.09
CA GLU A 15 9.48 -6.86 -17.94
C GLU A 15 10.03 -5.59 -17.25
N ALA A 16 9.86 -5.47 -15.94
CA ALA A 16 10.43 -4.36 -15.19
C ALA A 16 11.95 -4.43 -15.15
N LEU A 17 12.53 -5.62 -14.92
CA LEU A 17 13.98 -5.82 -14.98
C LEU A 17 14.52 -5.50 -16.37
N ALA A 18 13.87 -6.01 -17.42
CA ALA A 18 14.28 -5.76 -18.81
C ALA A 18 14.27 -4.27 -19.18
N ALA A 19 13.32 -3.49 -18.64
CA ALA A 19 13.28 -2.04 -18.83
C ALA A 19 14.38 -1.29 -18.07
N MET A 20 14.84 -1.83 -16.95
CA MET A 20 15.88 -1.21 -16.11
C MET A 20 17.28 -1.42 -16.67
N LEU A 21 17.62 -2.61 -17.15
CA LEU A 21 18.98 -3.03 -17.51
C LEU A 21 19.68 -2.07 -18.49
N PRO A 22 19.07 -1.65 -19.62
CA PRO A 22 19.73 -0.72 -20.55
C PRO A 22 20.08 0.64 -19.94
N LEU A 23 19.29 1.09 -18.95
CA LEU A 23 19.47 2.36 -18.26
C LEU A 23 20.49 2.28 -17.12
N LEU A 24 20.84 1.09 -16.69
CA LEU A 24 21.94 0.84 -15.73
C LEU A 24 23.28 0.64 -16.44
N GLU A 25 23.28 -0.07 -17.58
CA GLU A 25 24.49 -0.50 -18.25
C GLU A 25 24.99 0.51 -19.31
N ILE A 26 24.08 1.08 -20.11
CA ILE A 26 24.44 1.83 -21.31
C ILE A 26 23.98 3.29 -21.21
N ASN A 27 22.71 3.53 -20.89
CA ASN A 27 22.08 4.85 -20.92
C ASN A 27 22.01 5.48 -19.51
N PHE A 28 23.09 5.46 -18.78
CA PHE A 28 23.19 5.88 -17.37
C PHE A 28 23.23 7.41 -17.15
N ALA A 29 23.07 8.21 -18.21
CA ALA A 29 23.23 9.65 -18.14
C ALA A 29 22.19 10.32 -17.22
N ASN A 30 22.59 11.46 -16.62
CA ASN A 30 21.66 12.28 -15.85
C ASN A 30 20.55 12.83 -16.75
N PRO A 31 19.26 12.63 -16.42
CA PRO A 31 18.12 13.04 -17.24
C PRO A 31 17.97 14.57 -17.37
N HIS A 32 18.67 15.35 -16.54
CA HIS A 32 18.66 16.82 -16.60
C HIS A 32 19.80 17.40 -17.44
N SER A 33 20.73 16.57 -17.94
CA SER A 33 21.79 17.02 -18.83
C SER A 33 21.27 17.36 -20.23
N ALA A 34 21.80 18.46 -20.82
CA ALA A 34 21.35 18.93 -22.13
C ALA A 34 21.88 18.12 -23.32
N HIS A 35 22.90 17.28 -23.15
CA HIS A 35 23.48 16.45 -24.21
C HIS A 35 22.57 15.25 -24.59
N ALA A 36 22.84 14.62 -25.73
CA ALA A 36 21.98 13.57 -26.29
C ALA A 36 21.70 12.39 -25.33
N PRO A 37 22.69 11.81 -24.61
CA PRO A 37 22.40 10.77 -23.61
C PRO A 37 21.47 11.23 -22.48
N GLY A 38 21.63 12.49 -22.00
CA GLY A 38 20.76 13.04 -20.96
C GLY A 38 19.30 13.19 -21.45
N ARG A 39 19.11 13.65 -22.70
CA ARG A 39 17.76 13.74 -23.30
C ARG A 39 17.14 12.36 -23.47
N ALA A 40 17.90 11.33 -23.84
CA ALA A 40 17.42 9.96 -23.94
C ALA A 40 16.97 9.42 -22.57
N ALA A 41 17.76 9.65 -21.52
CA ALA A 41 17.40 9.29 -20.15
C ALA A 41 16.13 10.03 -19.68
N ARG A 42 15.98 11.32 -20.01
CA ARG A 42 14.74 12.08 -19.73
C ARG A 42 13.55 11.49 -20.45
N ALA A 43 13.67 11.16 -21.74
CA ALA A 43 12.58 10.54 -22.49
C ALA A 43 12.12 9.22 -21.84
N ALA A 44 13.05 8.40 -21.36
CA ALA A 44 12.70 7.18 -20.62
C ALA A 44 11.93 7.45 -19.32
N VAL A 45 12.30 8.50 -18.57
CA VAL A 45 11.57 8.94 -17.37
C VAL A 45 10.16 9.40 -17.72
N GLU A 46 9.98 10.21 -18.78
CA GLU A 46 8.66 10.71 -19.17
C GLU A 46 7.74 9.59 -19.67
N VAL A 47 8.24 8.64 -20.47
CA VAL A 47 7.49 7.44 -20.84
C VAL A 47 7.06 6.64 -19.60
N ALA A 48 7.95 6.47 -18.64
CA ALA A 48 7.61 5.78 -17.38
C ALA A 48 6.55 6.55 -16.58
N ARG A 49 6.61 7.89 -16.57
CA ARG A 49 5.63 8.75 -15.92
C ARG A 49 4.23 8.56 -16.52
N ASP A 50 4.13 8.53 -17.84
CA ASP A 50 2.87 8.30 -18.55
C ASP A 50 2.29 6.91 -18.28
N GLU A 51 3.13 5.88 -18.23
CA GLU A 51 2.69 4.52 -17.90
C GLU A 51 2.20 4.41 -16.44
N VAL A 52 2.86 5.08 -15.49
CA VAL A 52 2.40 5.16 -14.09
C VAL A 52 1.08 5.93 -14.01
N ALA A 53 0.98 7.07 -14.69
CA ALA A 53 -0.26 7.85 -14.74
C ALA A 53 -1.42 7.07 -15.37
N GLY A 54 -1.13 6.14 -16.26
CA GLY A 54 -2.14 5.34 -16.96
C GLY A 54 -3.03 4.44 -16.09
N LEU A 55 -2.69 4.25 -14.81
CA LEU A 55 -3.49 3.54 -13.80
C LEU A 55 -4.15 4.49 -12.78
N LEU A 56 -3.91 5.79 -12.90
CA LEU A 56 -4.42 6.83 -11.99
C LEU A 56 -5.55 7.60 -12.66
N PRO A 57 -6.39 8.33 -11.92
CA PRO A 57 -7.41 9.17 -12.50
C PRO A 57 -6.83 10.21 -13.48
N PRO A 58 -7.57 10.61 -14.52
CA PRO A 58 -7.15 11.71 -15.38
C PRO A 58 -7.19 13.06 -14.65
N GLY A 59 -6.53 14.09 -15.20
CA GLY A 59 -6.56 15.45 -14.65
C GLY A 59 -5.61 15.66 -13.48
N GLY A 60 -4.42 15.09 -13.56
CA GLY A 60 -3.35 15.30 -12.59
C GLY A 60 -1.99 14.87 -13.11
N LYS A 61 -0.95 15.09 -12.31
CA LYS A 61 0.45 14.86 -12.67
C LYS A 61 1.13 13.95 -11.65
N VAL A 62 1.93 13.03 -12.14
CA VAL A 62 2.77 12.14 -11.35
C VAL A 62 4.11 12.82 -11.06
N SER A 63 4.52 12.86 -9.79
CA SER A 63 5.89 13.18 -9.37
C SER A 63 6.53 11.94 -8.76
N PHE A 64 7.69 11.53 -9.26
CA PHE A 64 8.42 10.39 -8.69
C PHE A 64 9.02 10.73 -7.33
N THR A 65 8.99 9.77 -6.43
CA THR A 65 9.54 9.81 -5.07
C THR A 65 10.42 8.58 -4.83
N SER A 66 11.11 8.52 -3.70
CA SER A 66 11.86 7.32 -3.30
C SER A 66 10.96 6.14 -2.87
N GLY A 67 9.68 6.39 -2.68
CA GLY A 67 8.66 5.43 -2.27
C GLY A 67 7.44 6.15 -1.71
N ALA A 68 6.40 5.39 -1.38
CA ALA A 68 5.16 5.95 -0.85
C ALA A 68 5.35 6.67 0.49
N THR A 69 6.31 6.25 1.32
CA THR A 69 6.60 6.95 2.58
C THR A 69 7.01 8.41 2.34
N GLU A 70 7.84 8.69 1.32
CA GLU A 70 8.17 10.06 0.93
C GLU A 70 6.93 10.79 0.39
N ALA A 71 6.15 10.14 -0.49
CA ALA A 71 4.94 10.70 -1.08
C ALA A 71 3.91 11.11 -0.01
N LEU A 72 3.63 10.23 0.96
CA LEU A 72 2.72 10.48 2.08
C LEU A 72 3.23 11.60 3.00
N ASN A 73 4.53 11.58 3.35
CA ASN A 73 5.15 12.65 4.14
C ASN A 73 5.06 13.99 3.41
N TRP A 74 5.29 14.01 2.10
CA TRP A 74 5.19 15.22 1.30
C TRP A 74 3.77 15.76 1.28
N ALA A 75 2.78 14.94 0.96
CA ALA A 75 1.39 15.33 0.91
C ALA A 75 0.89 15.87 2.27
N ILE A 76 1.21 15.18 3.37
CA ILE A 76 0.77 15.56 4.73
C ILE A 76 1.46 16.86 5.18
N LYS A 77 2.78 16.95 5.06
CA LYS A 77 3.56 18.11 5.51
C LYS A 77 3.39 19.33 4.60
N GLY A 78 3.14 19.10 3.32
CA GLY A 78 2.92 20.16 2.34
C GLY A 78 1.50 20.70 2.32
N SER A 79 0.55 20.08 3.01
CA SER A 79 -0.83 20.56 3.15
C SER A 79 -0.98 21.50 4.35
N MET A 80 -2.03 22.33 4.32
CA MET A 80 -2.34 23.30 5.38
C MET A 80 -3.56 22.85 6.21
N GLY A 81 -3.86 23.55 7.32
CA GLY A 81 -5.04 23.33 8.15
C GLY A 81 -4.97 22.07 9.01
N GLY A 82 -6.09 21.69 9.65
CA GLY A 82 -6.22 20.46 10.44
C GLY A 82 -6.14 19.21 9.58
N ILE A 83 -5.84 18.06 10.20
CA ILE A 83 -5.75 16.77 9.54
C ILE A 83 -6.75 15.79 10.14
N VAL A 84 -7.50 15.11 9.30
CA VAL A 84 -8.32 13.94 9.69
C VAL A 84 -7.77 12.70 9.00
N THR A 85 -7.59 11.61 9.74
CA THR A 85 -7.14 10.32 9.21
C THR A 85 -7.83 9.17 9.94
N ILE A 86 -7.56 7.91 9.57
CA ILE A 86 -8.19 6.72 10.15
C ILE A 86 -7.19 5.89 10.97
N ALA A 87 -7.67 5.18 12.00
CA ALA A 87 -6.82 4.44 12.93
C ALA A 87 -6.07 3.26 12.32
N THR A 88 -6.51 2.78 11.16
CA THR A 88 -5.91 1.65 10.44
C THR A 88 -4.90 2.06 9.36
N GLU A 89 -4.51 3.34 9.31
CA GLU A 89 -3.50 3.81 8.37
C GLU A 89 -2.15 3.13 8.56
N HIS A 90 -1.34 3.15 7.49
CA HIS A 90 0.05 2.75 7.58
C HIS A 90 0.85 3.69 8.51
N ALA A 91 1.88 3.18 9.17
CA ALA A 91 2.76 3.97 10.05
C ALA A 91 3.32 5.24 9.38
N ALA A 92 3.54 5.22 8.05
CA ALA A 92 3.98 6.39 7.30
C ALA A 92 2.99 7.56 7.36
N VAL A 93 1.68 7.29 7.54
CA VAL A 93 0.65 8.31 7.77
C VAL A 93 0.58 8.65 9.25
N LEU A 94 0.35 7.64 10.11
CA LEU A 94 0.13 7.86 11.55
C LEU A 94 1.31 8.57 12.23
N ASP A 95 2.55 8.15 11.98
CA ASP A 95 3.74 8.79 12.56
C ASP A 95 3.94 10.21 12.02
N THR A 96 3.59 10.44 10.73
CA THR A 96 3.69 11.76 10.13
C THR A 96 2.66 12.72 10.72
N VAL A 97 1.39 12.32 10.84
CA VAL A 97 0.36 13.18 11.43
C VAL A 97 0.64 13.41 12.92
N ALA A 98 1.16 12.42 13.66
CA ALA A 98 1.60 12.61 15.03
C ALA A 98 2.77 13.60 15.13
N ALA A 99 3.69 13.61 14.15
CA ALA A 99 4.76 14.60 14.09
C ALA A 99 4.21 16.02 13.81
N GLU A 100 3.21 16.16 12.96
CA GLU A 100 2.55 17.44 12.69
C GLU A 100 1.73 17.93 13.92
N ALA A 101 1.08 17.02 14.65
CA ALA A 101 0.40 17.37 15.92
C ALA A 101 1.37 17.95 16.96
N ARG A 102 2.58 17.39 17.07
CA ARG A 102 3.63 17.95 17.97
C ARG A 102 4.10 19.35 17.56
N LYS A 103 3.86 19.76 16.31
CA LYS A 103 4.12 21.12 15.83
C LYS A 103 2.94 22.08 16.02
N GLY A 104 1.85 21.60 16.64
CA GLY A 104 0.65 22.40 16.93
C GLY A 104 -0.45 22.29 15.87
N ARG A 105 -0.33 21.38 14.89
CA ARG A 105 -1.37 21.13 13.92
C ARG A 105 -2.49 20.30 14.56
N GLU A 106 -3.74 20.66 14.35
CA GLU A 106 -4.88 19.87 14.83
C GLU A 106 -4.96 18.55 14.05
N VAL A 107 -5.07 17.41 14.77
CA VAL A 107 -5.13 16.08 14.18
C VAL A 107 -6.25 15.28 14.83
N THR A 108 -7.13 14.73 14.02
CA THR A 108 -8.17 13.78 14.43
C THR A 108 -7.93 12.44 13.78
N VAL A 109 -7.84 11.38 14.60
CA VAL A 109 -7.73 10.00 14.13
C VAL A 109 -9.09 9.32 14.35
N LEU A 110 -9.78 8.99 13.26
CA LEU A 110 -11.10 8.35 13.29
C LEU A 110 -10.96 6.88 13.67
N PRO A 111 -11.82 6.36 14.55
CA PRO A 111 -11.90 4.93 14.82
C PRO A 111 -12.48 4.18 13.60
N VAL A 112 -12.28 2.87 13.61
CA VAL A 112 -12.91 1.92 12.68
C VAL A 112 -13.78 0.94 13.45
N GLY A 113 -14.76 0.34 12.77
CA GLY A 113 -15.55 -0.76 13.32
C GLY A 113 -14.77 -2.09 13.34
N PRO A 114 -15.37 -3.16 13.90
CA PRO A 114 -14.75 -4.50 13.95
C PRO A 114 -14.41 -5.09 12.57
N GLU A 115 -15.10 -4.65 11.53
CA GLU A 115 -14.79 -5.00 10.14
C GLU A 115 -13.61 -4.21 9.55
N GLY A 116 -13.07 -3.24 10.28
CA GLY A 116 -11.97 -2.40 9.83
C GLY A 116 -12.38 -1.23 8.93
N LEU A 117 -13.68 -1.02 8.73
CA LEU A 117 -14.23 0.10 7.98
C LEU A 117 -14.38 1.33 8.86
N VAL A 118 -14.07 2.51 8.32
CA VAL A 118 -14.27 3.78 9.01
C VAL A 118 -15.77 4.07 9.17
N ASP A 119 -16.15 4.63 10.33
CA ASP A 119 -17.51 5.12 10.55
C ASP A 119 -17.71 6.46 9.82
N LEU A 120 -18.53 6.44 8.79
CA LEU A 120 -18.84 7.63 7.99
C LEU A 120 -19.66 8.68 8.79
N ALA A 121 -20.39 8.29 9.84
CA ALA A 121 -21.04 9.25 10.73
C ALA A 121 -20.01 10.01 11.56
N ALA A 122 -19.07 9.29 12.17
CA ALA A 122 -17.92 9.91 12.85
C ALA A 122 -17.07 10.77 11.90
N ALA A 123 -16.89 10.35 10.67
CA ALA A 123 -16.18 11.13 9.66
C ALA A 123 -16.90 12.47 9.36
N ARG A 124 -18.23 12.48 9.20
CA ARG A 124 -19.03 13.72 9.00
C ARG A 124 -18.92 14.67 10.19
N GLU A 125 -18.82 14.12 11.40
CA GLU A 125 -18.66 14.93 12.61
C GLU A 125 -17.26 15.55 12.75
N ALA A 126 -16.24 14.88 12.27
CA ALA A 126 -14.85 15.33 12.37
C ALA A 126 -14.40 16.20 11.19
N ILE A 127 -14.88 15.92 9.97
CA ILE A 127 -14.48 16.64 8.76
C ILE A 127 -15.34 17.92 8.64
N LYS A 128 -14.81 19.04 9.12
CA LYS A 128 -15.49 20.35 9.20
C LYS A 128 -14.59 21.46 8.66
N PRO A 129 -15.11 22.66 8.38
CA PRO A 129 -14.30 23.83 8.04
C PRO A 129 -13.15 24.05 9.02
N GLY A 130 -11.93 24.21 8.51
CA GLY A 130 -10.68 24.25 9.29
C GLY A 130 -9.83 23.00 9.11
N VAL A 131 -10.42 21.85 8.75
CA VAL A 131 -9.69 20.70 8.23
C VAL A 131 -9.16 21.06 6.85
N GLY A 132 -7.87 20.86 6.62
CA GLY A 132 -7.24 21.13 5.32
C GLY A 132 -6.83 19.85 4.60
N LEU A 133 -6.73 18.72 5.31
CA LEU A 133 -6.41 17.44 4.72
C LEU A 133 -7.21 16.31 5.39
N VAL A 134 -7.81 15.47 4.56
CA VAL A 134 -8.31 14.14 4.96
C VAL A 134 -7.43 13.09 4.30
N ALA A 135 -6.88 12.17 5.08
CA ALA A 135 -6.01 11.10 4.57
C ALA A 135 -6.61 9.73 4.91
N ALA A 136 -6.82 8.90 3.90
CA ALA A 136 -7.30 7.53 4.09
C ALA A 136 -6.69 6.58 3.07
N MET A 137 -6.30 5.38 3.53
CA MET A 137 -5.82 4.33 2.64
C MET A 137 -6.96 3.69 1.85
N LEU A 138 -6.67 3.31 0.60
CA LEU A 138 -7.62 2.59 -0.23
C LEU A 138 -7.80 1.14 0.21
N VAL A 139 -6.68 0.43 0.43
CA VAL A 139 -6.65 -0.97 0.84
C VAL A 139 -5.71 -1.13 2.01
N ASN A 140 -6.19 -1.71 3.10
CA ASN A 140 -5.35 -1.93 4.27
C ASN A 140 -4.34 -3.06 4.01
N ASN A 141 -3.09 -2.81 4.37
CA ASN A 141 -1.97 -3.73 4.13
C ASN A 141 -1.95 -4.96 5.06
N GLU A 142 -2.67 -4.94 6.17
CA GLU A 142 -2.72 -6.04 7.14
C GLU A 142 -3.97 -6.90 6.94
N ILE A 143 -5.15 -6.30 6.95
CA ILE A 143 -6.43 -7.00 6.89
C ILE A 143 -7.09 -7.01 5.50
N GLY A 144 -6.54 -6.29 4.54
CA GLY A 144 -7.02 -6.26 3.15
C GLY A 144 -8.31 -5.45 2.92
N VAL A 145 -8.88 -4.82 3.93
CA VAL A 145 -10.13 -4.06 3.85
C VAL A 145 -9.99 -2.87 2.91
N ILE A 146 -11.00 -2.66 2.07
CA ILE A 146 -11.12 -1.52 1.15
C ILE A 146 -11.98 -0.46 1.85
N GLN A 147 -11.43 0.75 2.03
CA GLN A 147 -12.12 1.86 2.68
C GLN A 147 -13.06 2.59 1.71
N PRO A 148 -14.14 3.21 2.20
CA PRO A 148 -15.07 4.02 1.40
C PRO A 148 -14.45 5.39 1.07
N VAL A 149 -13.39 5.39 0.27
CA VAL A 149 -12.57 6.59 0.00
C VAL A 149 -13.28 7.64 -0.84
N GLU A 150 -14.22 7.26 -1.70
CA GLU A 150 -15.00 8.22 -2.51
C GLU A 150 -15.94 9.05 -1.62
N GLU A 151 -16.56 8.42 -0.61
CA GLU A 151 -17.40 9.09 0.39
C GLU A 151 -16.56 10.01 1.27
N LEU A 152 -15.38 9.57 1.71
CA LEU A 152 -14.47 10.40 2.49
C LEU A 152 -13.95 11.60 1.69
N ALA A 153 -13.62 11.40 0.40
CA ALA A 153 -13.20 12.48 -0.48
C ALA A 153 -14.34 13.51 -0.67
N HIS A 154 -15.58 13.04 -0.83
CA HIS A 154 -16.75 13.92 -0.92
C HIS A 154 -16.93 14.77 0.36
N LEU A 155 -16.79 14.17 1.55
CA LEU A 155 -16.84 14.89 2.81
C LEU A 155 -15.69 15.90 2.96
N ALA A 156 -14.49 15.53 2.54
CA ALA A 156 -13.33 16.43 2.53
C ALA A 156 -13.61 17.68 1.68
N HIS A 157 -14.11 17.49 0.46
CA HIS A 157 -14.41 18.59 -0.45
C HIS A 157 -15.54 19.48 0.07
N GLN A 158 -16.57 18.93 0.72
CA GLN A 158 -17.63 19.72 1.36
C GLN A 158 -17.08 20.64 2.48
N ALA A 159 -16.02 20.21 3.16
CA ALA A 159 -15.34 21.00 4.19
C ALA A 159 -14.27 21.96 3.62
N GLY A 160 -13.98 21.90 2.31
CA GLY A 160 -12.91 22.67 1.66
C GLY A 160 -11.51 22.06 1.88
N ALA A 161 -11.43 20.80 2.32
CA ALA A 161 -10.19 20.07 2.54
C ALA A 161 -9.75 19.30 1.30
N LEU A 162 -8.42 19.06 1.17
CA LEU A 162 -7.86 18.10 0.21
C LEU A 162 -8.07 16.66 0.70
N PHE A 163 -8.19 15.73 -0.24
CA PHE A 163 -8.23 14.30 0.05
C PHE A 163 -6.98 13.58 -0.46
N LEU A 164 -6.22 12.97 0.46
CA LEU A 164 -5.06 12.13 0.20
C LEU A 164 -5.45 10.65 0.28
N CYS A 165 -5.24 9.91 -0.79
CA CYS A 165 -5.39 8.46 -0.82
C CYS A 165 -4.03 7.77 -0.73
N ASP A 166 -3.79 6.98 0.34
CA ASP A 166 -2.73 5.96 0.30
C ASP A 166 -3.22 4.78 -0.54
N ALA A 167 -2.84 4.74 -1.80
CA ALA A 167 -3.23 3.70 -2.75
C ALA A 167 -2.17 2.59 -2.90
N VAL A 168 -1.19 2.52 -2.01
CA VAL A 168 -0.03 1.61 -2.11
C VAL A 168 -0.45 0.14 -2.31
N GLN A 169 -1.46 -0.32 -1.59
CA GLN A 169 -1.95 -1.70 -1.73
C GLN A 169 -3.04 -1.85 -2.79
N GLY A 170 -3.66 -0.75 -3.22
CA GLY A 170 -4.75 -0.75 -4.20
C GLY A 170 -4.29 -0.53 -5.64
N TYR A 171 -3.25 0.27 -5.85
CA TYR A 171 -2.75 0.64 -7.19
C TYR A 171 -2.41 -0.59 -8.05
N GLY A 172 -3.03 -0.68 -9.22
CA GLY A 172 -2.91 -1.82 -10.13
C GLY A 172 -3.56 -3.12 -9.68
N ARG A 173 -4.28 -3.12 -8.54
CA ARG A 173 -4.96 -4.30 -7.96
C ARG A 173 -6.46 -4.14 -7.81
N VAL A 174 -6.92 -2.94 -7.51
CA VAL A 174 -8.33 -2.57 -7.46
C VAL A 174 -8.55 -1.31 -8.31
N ARG A 175 -9.81 -1.00 -8.60
CA ARG A 175 -10.14 0.24 -9.30
C ARG A 175 -9.69 1.44 -8.45
N MET A 176 -9.04 2.41 -9.10
CA MET A 176 -8.69 3.66 -8.43
C MET A 176 -9.97 4.50 -8.20
N PRO A 177 -10.12 5.08 -7.01
CA PRO A 177 -11.30 5.87 -6.67
C PRO A 177 -11.27 7.23 -7.36
N ASP A 178 -12.46 7.76 -7.64
CA ASP A 178 -12.64 9.13 -8.07
C ASP A 178 -12.58 10.09 -6.86
N GLY A 179 -12.37 11.39 -7.10
CA GLY A 179 -12.41 12.41 -6.05
C GLY A 179 -11.11 12.64 -5.29
N CYS A 180 -10.05 11.85 -5.48
CA CYS A 180 -8.76 12.10 -4.82
C CYS A 180 -8.08 13.37 -5.36
N ASP A 181 -7.44 14.15 -4.47
CA ASP A 181 -6.59 15.29 -4.83
C ASP A 181 -5.12 14.91 -4.86
N LEU A 182 -4.75 13.95 -4.02
CA LEU A 182 -3.40 13.41 -3.85
C LEU A 182 -3.49 11.89 -3.75
N ILE A 183 -2.64 11.17 -4.50
CA ILE A 183 -2.58 9.71 -4.45
C ILE A 183 -1.12 9.26 -4.32
N ALA A 184 -0.81 8.52 -3.27
CA ALA A 184 0.51 7.94 -3.04
C ALA A 184 0.56 6.48 -3.49
N VAL A 185 1.60 6.12 -4.26
CA VAL A 185 1.81 4.77 -4.80
C VAL A 185 3.27 4.32 -4.71
N SER A 186 3.52 3.02 -4.75
CA SER A 186 4.87 2.44 -4.67
C SER A 186 5.06 1.29 -5.66
N ALA A 187 6.18 1.31 -6.38
CA ALA A 187 6.46 0.34 -7.45
C ALA A 187 6.54 -1.11 -6.95
N HIS A 188 7.18 -1.34 -5.80
CA HIS A 188 7.45 -2.69 -5.31
C HIS A 188 6.20 -3.45 -4.82
N LYS A 189 5.05 -2.83 -4.81
CA LYS A 189 3.77 -3.49 -4.50
C LYS A 189 3.08 -4.03 -5.74
N ILE A 190 3.51 -3.60 -6.93
CA ILE A 190 2.96 -4.04 -8.23
C ILE A 190 4.01 -4.69 -9.13
N HIS A 191 4.97 -5.38 -8.55
CA HIS A 191 6.06 -6.06 -9.27
C HIS A 191 7.10 -5.13 -9.92
N GLY A 192 7.19 -3.87 -9.47
CA GLY A 192 8.24 -2.93 -9.80
C GLY A 192 9.41 -2.98 -8.80
N PRO A 193 10.46 -2.17 -9.04
CA PRO A 193 11.63 -2.10 -8.18
C PRO A 193 11.33 -1.42 -6.84
N LYS A 194 12.10 -1.78 -5.80
CA LYS A 194 12.17 -1.00 -4.54
C LYS A 194 12.93 0.31 -4.78
N GLY A 195 12.68 1.31 -3.93
CA GLY A 195 13.39 2.59 -3.99
C GLY A 195 12.78 3.62 -4.94
N VAL A 196 11.58 3.36 -5.47
CA VAL A 196 10.79 4.32 -6.24
C VAL A 196 9.30 4.18 -5.93
N GLY A 197 8.66 5.33 -5.84
CA GLY A 197 7.21 5.49 -5.74
C GLY A 197 6.79 6.77 -6.47
N ALA A 198 5.56 7.19 -6.26
CA ALA A 198 5.07 8.43 -6.84
C ALA A 198 3.98 9.06 -5.97
N LEU A 199 3.88 10.38 -6.10
CA LEU A 199 2.73 11.17 -5.69
C LEU A 199 2.05 11.69 -6.95
N TRP A 200 0.80 11.31 -7.15
CA TRP A 200 -0.07 11.95 -8.14
C TRP A 200 -0.76 13.14 -7.47
N ILE A 201 -0.77 14.28 -8.16
CA ILE A 201 -1.34 15.54 -7.69
C ILE A 201 -2.33 15.99 -8.75
N ARG A 202 -3.59 16.23 -8.36
CA ARG A 202 -4.65 16.72 -9.22
C ARG A 202 -4.27 18.10 -9.79
N ASP A 203 -4.63 18.37 -11.04
CA ASP A 203 -4.45 19.68 -11.64
C ASP A 203 -5.16 20.78 -10.84
N GLY A 204 -4.46 21.87 -10.57
CA GLY A 204 -4.95 22.97 -9.73
C GLY A 204 -4.69 22.79 -8.22
N VAL A 205 -4.30 21.61 -7.75
CA VAL A 205 -3.90 21.39 -6.36
C VAL A 205 -2.44 21.81 -6.16
N THR A 206 -2.18 22.54 -5.08
CA THR A 206 -0.83 22.99 -4.72
C THR A 206 -0.53 22.53 -3.30
N ILE A 207 0.65 21.96 -3.10
CA ILE A 207 1.22 21.61 -1.79
C ILE A 207 2.64 22.12 -1.69
N GLU A 208 3.10 22.45 -0.48
CA GLU A 208 4.48 22.90 -0.27
C GLU A 208 5.48 21.78 -0.56
N PRO A 209 6.61 22.09 -1.23
CA PRO A 209 7.67 21.11 -1.49
C PRO A 209 8.26 20.56 -0.18
N LEU A 210 8.40 19.24 -0.08
CA LEU A 210 9.10 18.62 1.05
C LEU A 210 10.62 18.71 0.91
N MET A 211 11.13 18.60 -0.31
CA MET A 211 12.56 18.59 -0.62
C MET A 211 12.90 19.72 -1.56
N HIS A 212 13.73 20.65 -1.08
CA HIS A 212 14.19 21.81 -1.85
C HIS A 212 15.49 21.51 -2.61
N GLY A 213 15.70 22.18 -3.77
CA GLY A 213 16.88 22.03 -4.60
C GLY A 213 16.62 22.41 -6.06
N GLY A 214 17.05 21.59 -7.00
CA GLY A 214 17.00 21.90 -8.43
C GLY A 214 15.63 21.77 -9.12
N GLY A 215 14.55 21.45 -8.41
CA GLY A 215 13.19 21.37 -8.97
C GLY A 215 13.05 20.36 -10.11
N GLN A 216 13.61 19.16 -9.96
CA GLN A 216 13.67 18.17 -11.03
C GLN A 216 12.30 17.56 -11.37
N GLU A 217 11.38 17.55 -10.43
CA GLU A 217 10.04 16.98 -10.58
C GLU A 217 8.95 18.05 -10.59
N PRO A 218 7.77 17.75 -11.18
CA PRO A 218 6.58 18.58 -11.04
C PRO A 218 6.29 18.88 -9.56
N ALA A 219 5.62 19.98 -9.29
CA ALA A 219 5.30 20.47 -7.94
C ALA A 219 6.52 20.76 -7.05
N GLY A 220 7.74 20.88 -7.65
CA GLY A 220 8.94 21.36 -6.96
C GLY A 220 9.71 20.32 -6.15
N ARG A 221 9.39 19.03 -6.26
CA ARG A 221 10.18 17.96 -5.62
C ARG A 221 11.58 17.93 -6.26
N SER A 222 12.60 18.06 -5.45
CA SER A 222 14.01 18.13 -5.88
C SER A 222 14.75 16.80 -5.68
N GLY A 223 15.74 16.54 -6.51
CA GLY A 223 16.61 15.37 -6.48
C GLY A 223 16.68 14.66 -7.81
N THR A 224 17.91 14.28 -8.21
CA THR A 224 18.14 13.55 -9.46
C THR A 224 17.41 12.22 -9.44
N LEU A 225 16.58 11.98 -10.46
CA LEU A 225 15.91 10.72 -10.63
C LEU A 225 16.85 9.62 -11.11
N SER A 226 16.53 8.37 -10.77
CA SER A 226 17.12 7.18 -11.40
C SER A 226 16.25 6.78 -12.60
N PRO A 227 16.70 6.98 -13.85
CA PRO A 227 15.92 6.58 -15.02
C PRO A 227 15.58 5.10 -15.03
N ALA A 228 16.50 4.25 -14.52
CA ALA A 228 16.28 2.81 -14.43
C ALA A 228 15.12 2.44 -13.48
N LEU A 229 15.08 3.05 -12.27
CA LEU A 229 13.98 2.77 -11.34
C LEU A 229 12.65 3.29 -11.87
N CYS A 230 12.63 4.49 -12.47
CA CYS A 230 11.43 5.03 -13.10
C CYS A 230 10.94 4.11 -14.23
N ALA A 231 11.82 3.67 -15.13
CA ALA A 231 11.47 2.76 -16.23
C ALA A 231 10.94 1.41 -15.73
N GLY A 232 11.56 0.85 -14.69
CA GLY A 232 11.07 -0.38 -14.05
C GLY A 232 9.68 -0.21 -13.43
N PHE A 233 9.40 0.94 -12.82
CA PHE A 233 8.08 1.28 -12.29
C PHE A 233 7.06 1.44 -13.43
N GLY A 234 7.39 2.19 -14.49
CA GLY A 234 6.52 2.34 -15.67
C GLY A 234 6.18 0.99 -16.31
N ALA A 235 7.18 0.13 -16.52
CA ALA A 235 6.96 -1.21 -17.07
C ALA A 235 6.05 -2.07 -16.19
N ALA A 236 6.22 -2.01 -14.86
CA ALA A 236 5.35 -2.71 -13.92
C ALA A 236 3.91 -2.16 -13.95
N ALA A 237 3.74 -0.85 -14.04
CA ALA A 237 2.43 -0.19 -14.15
C ALA A 237 1.72 -0.57 -15.46
N LYS A 238 2.44 -0.52 -16.59
CA LYS A 238 1.93 -0.97 -17.90
C LYS A 238 1.45 -2.41 -17.84
N LEU A 239 2.28 -3.32 -17.30
CA LEU A 239 1.94 -4.73 -17.14
C LEU A 239 0.72 -4.91 -16.24
N ALA A 240 0.62 -4.20 -15.12
CA ALA A 240 -0.52 -4.25 -14.22
C ALA A 240 -1.81 -3.80 -14.93
N LYS A 241 -1.75 -2.73 -15.75
CA LYS A 241 -2.87 -2.28 -16.58
C LYS A 241 -3.33 -3.34 -17.58
N GLN A 242 -2.38 -3.94 -18.32
CA GLN A 242 -2.67 -4.95 -19.32
C GLN A 242 -3.27 -6.24 -18.74
N ARG A 243 -2.85 -6.60 -17.53
CA ARG A 243 -3.25 -7.83 -16.87
C ARG A 243 -4.34 -7.67 -15.83
N PHE A 244 -4.86 -6.45 -15.62
CA PHE A 244 -5.77 -6.13 -14.52
C PHE A 244 -6.89 -7.16 -14.33
N GLY A 245 -7.64 -7.46 -15.39
CA GLY A 245 -8.74 -8.44 -15.32
C GLY A 245 -8.26 -9.88 -15.10
N ALA A 246 -7.16 -10.28 -15.73
CA ALA A 246 -6.59 -11.62 -15.56
C ALA A 246 -6.00 -11.83 -14.15
N ASP A 247 -5.28 -10.83 -13.63
CA ASP A 247 -4.72 -10.89 -12.29
C ASP A 247 -5.82 -10.86 -11.22
N HIS A 248 -6.90 -10.08 -11.44
CA HIS A 248 -8.05 -10.05 -10.54
C HIS A 248 -8.75 -11.43 -10.51
N ALA A 249 -9.03 -12.03 -11.65
CA ALA A 249 -9.67 -13.35 -11.73
C ALA A 249 -8.80 -14.45 -11.08
N HIS A 250 -7.49 -14.41 -11.32
CA HIS A 250 -6.54 -15.34 -10.72
C HIS A 250 -6.51 -15.22 -9.19
N VAL A 251 -6.39 -13.98 -8.67
CA VAL A 251 -6.39 -13.73 -7.23
C VAL A 251 -7.70 -14.15 -6.57
N GLU A 252 -8.84 -13.92 -7.22
CA GLU A 252 -10.15 -14.36 -6.74
C GLU A 252 -10.25 -15.89 -6.68
N GLN A 253 -9.73 -16.60 -7.68
CA GLN A 253 -9.66 -18.07 -7.67
C GLN A 253 -8.80 -18.58 -6.50
N LEU A 254 -7.59 -18.02 -6.33
CA LEU A 254 -6.69 -18.37 -5.23
C LEU A 254 -7.33 -18.12 -3.86
N TYR A 255 -8.03 -17.00 -3.70
CA TYR A 255 -8.73 -16.65 -2.46
C TYR A 255 -9.80 -17.68 -2.10
N ARG A 256 -10.66 -18.06 -3.04
CA ARG A 256 -11.69 -19.07 -2.84
C ARG A 256 -11.11 -20.45 -2.51
N ALA A 257 -10.08 -20.83 -3.25
CA ALA A 257 -9.37 -22.09 -3.01
C ALA A 257 -8.72 -22.11 -1.60
N ALA A 258 -8.07 -21.00 -1.20
CA ALA A 258 -7.48 -20.86 0.12
C ALA A 258 -8.53 -20.97 1.23
N LEU A 259 -9.64 -20.23 1.13
CA LEU A 259 -10.71 -20.28 2.14
C LEU A 259 -11.34 -21.66 2.27
N SER A 260 -11.46 -22.44 1.19
CA SER A 260 -11.99 -23.81 1.25
C SER A 260 -11.09 -24.78 2.05
N ARG A 261 -9.80 -24.46 2.21
CA ARG A 261 -8.83 -25.25 2.99
C ARG A 261 -8.74 -24.80 4.44
N ILE A 262 -9.10 -23.54 4.70
CA ILE A 262 -9.11 -22.94 6.04
C ILE A 262 -10.48 -23.24 6.65
N ALA A 263 -10.57 -24.33 7.41
CA ALA A 263 -11.81 -24.76 8.06
C ALA A 263 -11.62 -24.82 9.59
N GLY A 264 -12.72 -24.73 10.34
CA GLY A 264 -12.77 -24.90 11.79
C GLY A 264 -12.48 -23.60 12.55
N ASP A 265 -11.45 -23.62 13.41
CA ASP A 265 -11.21 -22.58 14.43
C ASP A 265 -10.48 -21.33 13.91
N TRP A 266 -10.37 -21.15 12.59
CA TRP A 266 -9.77 -19.96 11.99
C TRP A 266 -10.79 -18.87 11.74
N VAL A 267 -10.47 -17.66 12.13
CA VAL A 267 -11.29 -16.46 11.94
C VAL A 267 -10.60 -15.51 10.95
N LEU A 268 -11.31 -15.06 9.93
CA LEU A 268 -10.84 -14.04 9.01
C LEU A 268 -11.04 -12.66 9.65
N ASN A 269 -9.95 -11.90 9.87
CA ASN A 269 -10.00 -10.55 10.41
C ASN A 269 -10.36 -9.53 9.33
N GLY A 270 -11.19 -8.54 9.69
CA GLY A 270 -11.68 -7.48 8.80
C GLY A 270 -12.88 -7.90 7.95
N ALA A 271 -13.41 -6.94 7.18
CA ALA A 271 -14.59 -7.11 6.32
C ALA A 271 -14.44 -8.30 5.36
N GLN A 272 -15.52 -9.03 5.14
CA GLN A 272 -15.55 -10.18 4.23
C GLN A 272 -15.80 -9.76 2.77
N GLU A 273 -16.63 -8.74 2.56
CA GLU A 273 -17.03 -8.26 1.22
C GLU A 273 -16.09 -7.15 0.73
N ASP A 274 -15.95 -6.07 1.50
CA ASP A 274 -15.15 -4.91 1.13
C ASP A 274 -13.67 -5.16 1.37
N ARG A 275 -13.07 -6.04 0.53
CA ARG A 275 -11.65 -6.39 0.67
C ARG A 275 -10.97 -6.76 -0.63
N TYR A 276 -9.66 -6.51 -0.67
CA TYR A 276 -8.77 -7.07 -1.68
C TYR A 276 -8.50 -8.54 -1.39
N ARG A 277 -8.87 -9.41 -2.33
CA ARG A 277 -8.82 -10.87 -2.17
C ARG A 277 -7.41 -11.47 -2.16
N GLY A 278 -6.37 -10.73 -2.51
CA GLY A 278 -4.97 -11.20 -2.43
C GLY A 278 -4.35 -11.11 -1.02
N ASN A 279 -5.16 -10.91 0.00
CA ASN A 279 -4.77 -10.80 1.40
C ASN A 279 -5.72 -11.63 2.28
N LEU A 280 -5.14 -12.51 3.11
CA LEU A 280 -5.82 -13.22 4.19
C LEU A 280 -5.13 -12.88 5.51
N ASN A 281 -5.84 -12.18 6.39
CA ASN A 281 -5.42 -12.02 7.79
C ASN A 281 -6.28 -12.97 8.63
N LEU A 282 -5.64 -13.97 9.20
CA LEU A 282 -6.29 -15.13 9.83
C LEU A 282 -5.86 -15.25 11.27
N ARG A 283 -6.82 -15.38 12.17
CA ARG A 283 -6.61 -15.66 13.60
C ARG A 283 -6.95 -17.11 13.92
N HIS A 284 -6.12 -17.73 14.74
CA HIS A 284 -6.41 -19.01 15.39
C HIS A 284 -6.06 -18.86 16.87
N ASP A 285 -7.06 -18.87 17.73
CA ASP A 285 -6.88 -18.55 19.16
C ASP A 285 -5.89 -19.50 19.83
N GLY A 286 -4.95 -18.94 20.58
CA GLY A 286 -3.88 -19.69 21.25
C GLY A 286 -2.70 -20.09 20.35
N LEU A 287 -2.68 -19.69 19.07
CA LEU A 287 -1.57 -20.00 18.17
C LEU A 287 -0.30 -19.22 18.57
N ASP A 288 0.80 -19.92 18.75
CA ASP A 288 2.15 -19.34 18.81
C ASP A 288 2.66 -19.13 17.38
N VAL A 289 2.50 -17.90 16.87
CA VAL A 289 2.91 -17.53 15.52
C VAL A 289 4.42 -17.57 15.33
N ALA A 290 5.22 -17.25 16.35
CA ALA A 290 6.68 -17.31 16.26
C ALA A 290 7.17 -18.75 16.09
N ARG A 291 6.59 -19.68 16.85
CA ARG A 291 6.83 -21.12 16.69
C ARG A 291 6.37 -21.60 15.31
N LEU A 292 5.17 -21.21 14.87
CA LEU A 292 4.65 -21.59 13.55
C LEU A 292 5.61 -21.18 12.42
N MET A 293 6.11 -19.93 12.45
CA MET A 293 7.08 -19.43 11.46
C MET A 293 8.42 -20.17 11.54
N SER A 294 8.86 -20.55 12.74
CA SER A 294 10.08 -21.35 12.95
C SER A 294 9.95 -22.76 12.41
N ASP A 295 8.77 -23.38 12.53
CA ASP A 295 8.48 -24.73 12.06
C ASP A 295 8.34 -24.79 10.52
N LEU A 296 7.97 -23.67 9.88
CA LEU A 296 7.68 -23.55 8.44
C LEU A 296 8.63 -22.60 7.69
N ARG A 297 9.95 -22.75 7.90
CA ARG A 297 10.99 -21.84 7.37
C ARG A 297 11.04 -21.74 5.85
N ASP A 298 10.45 -22.67 5.14
CA ASP A 298 10.36 -22.69 3.68
C ASP A 298 9.05 -22.05 3.14
N VAL A 299 8.17 -21.55 4.02
CA VAL A 299 6.98 -20.76 3.69
C VAL A 299 7.15 -19.35 4.25
N ALA A 300 7.30 -18.36 3.37
CA ALA A 300 7.44 -16.98 3.76
C ALA A 300 6.04 -16.32 3.87
N PHE A 301 5.54 -16.15 5.07
CA PHE A 301 4.33 -15.40 5.44
C PHE A 301 4.66 -14.48 6.61
N SER A 302 3.76 -13.58 6.98
CA SER A 302 3.99 -12.63 8.09
C SER A 302 3.11 -12.96 9.28
N ALA A 303 3.57 -12.61 10.49
CA ALA A 303 2.67 -12.39 11.61
C ALA A 303 1.62 -11.35 11.24
N GLY A 304 0.42 -11.42 11.80
CA GLY A 304 -0.67 -10.47 11.54
C GLY A 304 -0.26 -9.00 11.74
N SER A 305 0.76 -8.77 12.54
CA SER A 305 1.39 -7.48 12.83
C SER A 305 2.65 -7.21 11.99
N ALA A 306 2.57 -7.30 10.67
CA ALA A 306 3.72 -7.26 9.75
C ALA A 306 4.63 -6.02 9.85
N CYS A 307 4.11 -4.86 10.30
CA CYS A 307 4.92 -3.64 10.50
C CYS A 307 5.63 -3.59 11.85
N ALA A 308 5.28 -4.48 12.78
CA ALA A 308 5.92 -4.60 14.09
C ALA A 308 7.09 -5.59 14.10
N SER A 309 7.55 -6.07 12.95
CA SER A 309 8.70 -6.96 12.82
C SER A 309 9.95 -6.30 13.40
N GLY A 310 10.24 -6.55 14.65
CA GLY A 310 11.34 -5.97 15.43
C GLY A 310 10.94 -5.16 16.67
N SER A 311 9.71 -4.67 16.79
CA SER A 311 9.29 -3.85 17.96
C SER A 311 8.62 -4.65 19.09
N GLY A 312 8.21 -5.89 18.85
CA GLY A 312 7.49 -6.72 19.82
C GLY A 312 6.08 -6.20 20.19
N ARG A 313 5.61 -5.12 19.55
CA ARG A 313 4.30 -4.52 19.82
C ARG A 313 3.21 -5.20 18.98
N PRO A 314 1.99 -5.38 19.55
CA PRO A 314 0.83 -5.83 18.78
C PRO A 314 0.53 -4.87 17.63
N SER A 315 -0.16 -5.38 16.59
CA SER A 315 -0.62 -4.56 15.47
C SER A 315 -1.62 -3.50 15.94
N HIS A 316 -1.36 -2.23 15.62
CA HIS A 316 -2.32 -1.16 15.86
C HIS A 316 -3.59 -1.35 15.01
N VAL A 317 -3.50 -1.97 13.84
CA VAL A 317 -4.65 -2.28 12.97
C VAL A 317 -5.56 -3.31 13.64
N LEU A 318 -4.98 -4.42 14.14
CA LEU A 318 -5.74 -5.46 14.83
C LEU A 318 -6.35 -4.95 16.15
N ALA A 319 -5.61 -4.10 16.89
CA ALA A 319 -6.15 -3.43 18.07
C ALA A 319 -7.28 -2.46 17.71
N ALA A 320 -7.17 -1.71 16.60
CA ALA A 320 -8.20 -0.77 16.14
C ALA A 320 -9.53 -1.46 15.76
N ILE A 321 -9.48 -2.70 15.28
CA ILE A 321 -10.69 -3.52 15.01
C ILE A 321 -11.21 -4.27 16.24
N GLY A 322 -10.64 -4.01 17.42
CA GLY A 322 -11.12 -4.52 18.71
C GLY A 322 -10.52 -5.86 19.16
N LEU A 323 -9.47 -6.36 18.50
CA LEU A 323 -8.79 -7.58 18.96
C LEU A 323 -7.96 -7.28 20.22
N SER A 324 -8.01 -8.19 21.17
CA SER A 324 -7.10 -8.20 22.31
C SER A 324 -5.65 -8.48 21.86
N ASP A 325 -4.68 -8.16 22.71
CA ASP A 325 -3.26 -8.45 22.46
C ASP A 325 -3.01 -9.95 22.18
N ALA A 326 -3.73 -10.84 22.87
CA ALA A 326 -3.61 -12.27 22.69
C ALA A 326 -4.11 -12.69 21.29
N GLU A 327 -5.28 -12.21 20.88
CA GLU A 327 -5.86 -12.48 19.56
C GLU A 327 -4.99 -11.90 18.44
N ALA A 328 -4.47 -10.67 18.61
CA ALA A 328 -3.58 -10.05 17.63
C ALA A 328 -2.27 -10.84 17.46
N ARG A 329 -1.69 -11.37 18.55
CA ARG A 329 -0.49 -12.23 18.52
C ARG A 329 -0.74 -13.61 17.94
N SER A 330 -1.98 -14.09 17.95
CA SER A 330 -2.42 -15.36 17.37
C SER A 330 -2.91 -15.21 15.92
N SER A 331 -2.63 -14.08 15.28
CA SER A 331 -3.01 -13.76 13.90
C SER A 331 -1.81 -13.86 12.96
N ILE A 332 -2.03 -14.37 11.74
CA ILE A 332 -1.07 -14.43 10.64
C ILE A 332 -1.61 -13.67 9.43
N ARG A 333 -0.70 -13.21 8.55
CA ARG A 333 -1.07 -12.64 7.25
C ARG A 333 -0.46 -13.48 6.13
N ILE A 334 -1.30 -13.92 5.21
CA ILE A 334 -0.94 -14.65 4.00
C ILE A 334 -1.28 -13.74 2.81
N GLY A 335 -0.27 -13.42 1.99
CA GLY A 335 -0.41 -12.56 0.84
C GLY A 335 0.06 -13.22 -0.43
N PHE A 336 -0.76 -13.20 -1.47
CA PHE A 336 -0.50 -13.83 -2.74
C PHE A 336 -0.93 -12.96 -3.93
N GLY A 337 -0.57 -13.37 -5.14
CA GLY A 337 -0.87 -12.58 -6.34
C GLY A 337 -0.43 -13.25 -7.62
N ARG A 338 -0.13 -12.46 -8.65
CA ARG A 338 0.14 -12.85 -10.05
C ARG A 338 0.99 -14.10 -10.23
N TYR A 339 2.05 -14.26 -9.46
CA TYR A 339 3.02 -15.35 -9.64
C TYR A 339 2.85 -16.48 -8.63
N THR A 340 1.81 -16.46 -7.83
CA THR A 340 1.48 -17.55 -6.91
C THR A 340 0.67 -18.62 -7.65
N SER A 341 1.11 -19.86 -7.67
CA SER A 341 0.30 -20.97 -8.19
C SER A 341 -0.70 -21.46 -7.14
N GLU A 342 -1.82 -22.04 -7.57
CA GLU A 342 -2.81 -22.61 -6.67
C GLU A 342 -2.22 -23.76 -5.85
N ASP A 343 -1.44 -24.65 -6.47
CA ASP A 343 -0.81 -25.79 -5.79
C ASP A 343 0.15 -25.34 -4.67
N GLU A 344 1.01 -24.33 -4.94
CA GLU A 344 1.91 -23.78 -3.93
C GLU A 344 1.15 -23.14 -2.77
N LEU A 345 0.09 -22.38 -3.04
CA LEU A 345 -0.74 -21.75 -2.03
C LEU A 345 -1.44 -22.80 -1.16
N LEU A 346 -2.11 -23.78 -1.77
CA LEU A 346 -2.86 -24.79 -1.05
C LEU A 346 -1.94 -25.71 -0.23
N HIS A 347 -0.79 -26.10 -0.80
CA HIS A 347 0.22 -26.88 -0.06
C HIS A 347 0.73 -26.11 1.17
N ALA A 348 1.01 -24.82 1.04
CA ALA A 348 1.44 -23.99 2.17
C ALA A 348 0.35 -23.83 3.23
N ILE A 349 -0.92 -23.62 2.83
CA ILE A 349 -2.06 -23.52 3.74
C ILE A 349 -2.28 -24.83 4.50
N ASP A 350 -2.26 -25.99 3.83
CA ASP A 350 -2.41 -27.28 4.45
C ASP A 350 -1.35 -27.51 5.54
N ARG A 351 -0.09 -27.09 5.30
CA ARG A 351 1.00 -27.17 6.26
C ARG A 351 0.82 -26.21 7.44
N ILE A 352 0.38 -24.97 7.19
CA ILE A 352 0.08 -23.98 8.22
C ILE A 352 -1.03 -24.53 9.14
N VAL A 353 -2.12 -25.03 8.58
CA VAL A 353 -3.25 -25.60 9.33
C VAL A 353 -2.82 -26.83 10.13
N ALA A 354 -2.02 -27.72 9.53
CA ALA A 354 -1.51 -28.91 10.22
C ALA A 354 -0.59 -28.55 11.41
N ALA A 355 0.31 -27.58 11.22
CA ALA A 355 1.23 -27.14 12.27
C ALA A 355 0.48 -26.43 13.42
N ALA A 356 -0.52 -25.59 13.11
CA ALA A 356 -1.37 -24.95 14.11
C ALA A 356 -2.14 -26.00 14.96
N ARG A 357 -2.75 -26.99 14.32
CA ARG A 357 -3.42 -28.11 15.01
C ARG A 357 -2.47 -28.93 15.89
N ALA A 358 -1.22 -29.08 15.50
CA ALA A 358 -0.22 -29.79 16.31
C ALA A 358 0.13 -29.00 17.58
N GLN A 359 0.14 -27.68 17.52
CA GLN A 359 0.34 -26.82 18.71
C GLN A 359 -0.84 -26.95 19.70
N SER A 360 -2.09 -26.89 19.20
CA SER A 360 -3.28 -27.01 20.06
C SER A 360 -3.42 -28.37 20.78
N ARG A 361 -2.84 -29.42 20.21
CA ARG A 361 -2.83 -30.75 20.85
C ARG A 361 -1.71 -30.94 21.89
N ALA A 362 -0.73 -30.06 21.88
CA ALA A 362 0.44 -30.12 22.76
C ALA A 362 0.32 -29.16 23.96
N ALA A 363 -0.66 -28.27 23.95
CA ALA A 363 -1.01 -27.34 25.03
C ALA A 363 -2.09 -27.93 25.93
#